data_ef94ca5ab7985688b317e41021880247
#
_entry.id   ef94ca5ab7985688b317e41021880247
#
_cell.length_a   1.000
_cell.length_b   1.000
_cell.length_c   1.000
_cell.angle_alpha   90.00
_cell.angle_beta   90.00
_cell.angle_gamma   90.00
#
_symmetry.space_group_name_H-M   'P 1'
#
loop_
_entity.id
_entity.type
_entity.pdbx_description
1 polymer ?
#
loop_
_entity_poly.entity_id
_entity_poly.type
_entity_poly.pdbx_seq_one_letter_code
_entity_poly.pdbx_strand_id
1 'polypeptide(L)'
;MKNNIQYLALIVLLISSLLVKAQEEEINHNVVVMKSYSPVIGDANKLSEQPEIIDTARIEPNFNYSINSKPFFPTFSPKEIKPVKMVGEPLKKLYQNYALLGYGNYTKPMFELRYGTKRSKDLLLGVNIKHLSQHGNLKLEGLEEKVYSGYSRNHVNVFAHKIFKESALETDFTYNRKTLHFYGHNQAVTDTVMPNEDIKQVFSWMNATVRYKSTYLTKSKINYNVALDYNYYEDNYSTFLKDVALIGDFSLLYNKELIGLDMEIHHYSHLNPEVLYSNTMLHFHPNVKVENDHWGLAVGLNMDVDANNDSTLYHFYPKIDFHYAVIDYFLVPYLGVGGGKINNNYRKITQENPFVRPGLIVENTNEFINLSGGVRGNFTENLSYNIKASYRVIDNAYFFTNDSTNITENQFIVEYDDIERYDLNAELTWKKSQKLQFALLGKYHGFKLDKIEYAWHVPEYEVIFSTNYNLKKKIIVDFDMFVKGQRYAKAYYTTGTFSRYEVIKIPETFDMSLGLEYRYTSVLSAFIRVNNILARKNYLWNYYPTEGLNVMGGVIYSF
;
A
#
# COMPACT_ATOMS: atom_id res chain seq x y z
N MET A 1 -14.57 17.22 31.06
CA MET A 1 -15.38 16.40 30.11
C MET A 1 -16.80 16.96 29.83
N LYS A 2 -17.54 17.58 30.75
CA LYS A 2 -18.91 18.08 30.47
C LYS A 2 -18.99 19.25 29.48
N ASN A 3 -17.98 20.09 29.37
CA ASN A 3 -18.01 21.28 28.50
C ASN A 3 -17.74 20.98 27.01
N ASN A 4 -17.02 19.90 26.71
CA ASN A 4 -16.65 19.59 25.33
C ASN A 4 -17.80 18.98 24.51
N ILE A 5 -18.75 18.31 25.17
CA ILE A 5 -19.96 17.76 24.53
C ILE A 5 -20.90 18.88 24.10
N GLN A 6 -20.94 19.99 24.82
CA GLN A 6 -21.78 21.15 24.47
C GLN A 6 -21.27 21.88 23.23
N TYR A 7 -19.95 21.95 23.02
CA TYR A 7 -19.37 22.52 21.80
C TYR A 7 -19.57 21.62 20.58
N LEU A 8 -19.50 20.29 20.76
CA LEU A 8 -19.78 19.34 19.69
C LEU A 8 -21.26 19.40 19.25
N ALA A 9 -22.19 19.50 20.21
CA ALA A 9 -23.62 19.69 19.92
C ALA A 9 -23.90 21.03 19.20
N LEU A 10 -23.17 22.08 19.54
CA LEU A 10 -23.29 23.40 18.89
C LEU A 10 -22.80 23.37 17.44
N ILE A 11 -21.70 22.66 17.17
CA ILE A 11 -21.17 22.48 15.81
C ILE A 11 -22.13 21.66 14.94
N VAL A 12 -22.73 20.60 15.47
CA VAL A 12 -23.73 19.79 14.75
C VAL A 12 -24.99 20.62 14.47
N LEU A 13 -25.40 21.48 15.38
CA LEU A 13 -26.55 22.38 15.19
C LEU A 13 -26.28 23.50 14.16
N LEU A 14 -25.04 24.00 14.08
CA LEU A 14 -24.61 24.98 13.07
C LEU A 14 -24.54 24.36 11.67
N ILE A 15 -24.12 23.10 11.55
CA ILE A 15 -24.09 22.37 10.27
C ILE A 15 -25.51 22.06 9.77
N SER A 16 -26.43 21.73 10.68
CA SER A 16 -27.84 21.46 10.32
C SER A 16 -28.60 22.70 9.82
N SER A 17 -28.21 23.90 10.24
CA SER A 17 -28.84 25.16 9.79
C SER A 17 -28.40 25.60 8.39
N LEU A 18 -27.33 25.03 7.83
CA LEU A 18 -26.87 25.29 6.46
C LEU A 18 -27.54 24.42 5.39
N LEU A 19 -28.33 23.42 5.80
CA LEU A 19 -29.00 22.46 4.90
C LEU A 19 -30.42 22.85 4.45
N VAL A 20 -30.91 24.05 4.87
CA VAL A 20 -32.25 24.51 4.51
C VAL A 20 -32.16 25.65 3.52
N LYS A 21 -31.92 25.34 2.24
CA LYS A 21 -32.41 26.02 1.03
C LYS A 21 -31.82 25.41 -0.24
N ALA A 22 -32.55 24.51 -0.87
CA ALA A 22 -32.41 24.24 -2.30
C ALA A 22 -33.81 24.01 -2.88
N GLN A 23 -34.33 24.99 -3.56
CA GLN A 23 -35.51 24.86 -4.43
C GLN A 23 -35.04 24.57 -5.86
N GLU A 24 -35.91 23.78 -6.52
CA GLU A 24 -35.86 23.21 -7.85
C GLU A 24 -35.36 24.14 -8.97
N GLU A 25 -34.47 23.60 -9.81
CA GLU A 25 -34.32 23.96 -11.20
C GLU A 25 -34.23 22.70 -12.06
N GLU A 26 -35.09 22.63 -13.10
CA GLU A 26 -35.13 21.54 -14.09
C GLU A 26 -33.79 21.48 -14.86
N ILE A 27 -33.15 20.30 -14.85
CA ILE A 27 -31.90 20.09 -15.57
C ILE A 27 -32.13 19.13 -16.73
N ASN A 28 -31.88 19.61 -17.93
CA ASN A 28 -31.78 18.82 -19.15
C ASN A 28 -30.53 17.92 -19.09
N HIS A 29 -30.76 16.60 -19.19
CA HIS A 29 -29.70 15.61 -19.09
C HIS A 29 -29.00 15.35 -20.44
N ASN A 30 -27.75 15.79 -20.56
CA ASN A 30 -26.81 15.15 -21.47
C ASN A 30 -25.89 14.25 -20.64
N VAL A 31 -26.10 12.94 -20.73
CA VAL A 31 -25.24 11.95 -20.06
C VAL A 31 -24.00 11.74 -20.92
N VAL A 32 -22.89 12.32 -20.52
CA VAL A 32 -21.57 11.96 -21.03
C VAL A 32 -21.04 10.79 -20.18
N VAL A 33 -21.05 9.59 -20.75
CA VAL A 33 -20.43 8.41 -20.12
C VAL A 33 -18.93 8.54 -20.24
N MET A 34 -18.27 9.01 -19.19
CA MET A 34 -16.82 8.96 -19.09
C MET A 34 -16.42 7.57 -18.62
N LYS A 35 -15.92 6.77 -19.54
CA LYS A 35 -15.27 5.50 -19.26
C LYS A 35 -13.93 5.78 -18.61
N SER A 36 -13.64 5.21 -17.44
CA SER A 36 -12.32 5.30 -16.81
C SER A 36 -11.26 4.86 -17.83
N TYR A 37 -10.32 5.74 -18.12
CA TYR A 37 -9.24 5.49 -19.05
C TYR A 37 -8.26 4.48 -18.44
N SER A 38 -8.30 3.27 -18.94
CA SER A 38 -7.19 2.32 -18.76
C SER A 38 -6.14 2.66 -19.82
N PRO A 39 -4.89 2.98 -19.45
CA PRO A 39 -3.89 3.27 -20.45
C PRO A 39 -3.61 2.01 -21.28
N VAL A 40 -4.11 2.01 -22.50
CA VAL A 40 -3.73 1.04 -23.53
C VAL A 40 -2.45 1.56 -24.17
N ILE A 41 -1.40 0.74 -24.21
CA ILE A 41 -0.14 1.05 -24.89
C ILE A 41 -0.47 1.28 -26.36
N GLY A 42 -0.45 2.53 -26.80
CA GLY A 42 -0.58 2.89 -28.20
C GLY A 42 0.63 2.44 -29.00
N ASP A 43 0.38 1.78 -30.13
CA ASP A 43 1.45 1.39 -31.06
C ASP A 43 2.15 2.61 -31.65
N ALA A 44 3.44 2.42 -31.93
CA ALA A 44 4.29 3.43 -32.55
C ALA A 44 3.70 3.90 -33.87
N ASN A 45 3.36 5.20 -33.95
CA ASN A 45 3.03 5.80 -35.21
C ASN A 45 4.29 5.91 -36.07
N LYS A 46 4.16 5.40 -37.29
CA LYS A 46 5.18 5.56 -38.33
C LYS A 46 5.32 7.06 -38.58
N LEU A 47 6.49 7.63 -38.31
CA LEU A 47 6.83 8.99 -38.73
C LEU A 47 6.85 9.00 -40.25
N SER A 48 5.84 9.56 -40.89
CA SER A 48 5.88 9.98 -42.28
C SER A 48 6.39 11.40 -42.31
N GLU A 49 7.69 11.57 -42.39
CA GLU A 49 8.23 12.85 -42.85
C GLU A 49 7.94 12.97 -44.34
N GLN A 50 7.02 13.83 -44.68
CA GLN A 50 6.88 14.31 -46.05
C GLN A 50 7.90 15.46 -46.23
N PRO A 51 8.70 15.42 -47.30
CA PRO A 51 9.60 16.54 -47.60
C PRO A 51 8.77 17.80 -47.86
N GLU A 52 9.05 18.86 -47.12
CA GLU A 52 8.54 20.19 -47.45
C GLU A 52 9.17 20.66 -48.75
N ILE A 53 8.39 20.69 -49.82
CA ILE A 53 8.76 21.37 -51.04
C ILE A 53 8.43 22.83 -50.85
N ILE A 54 9.44 23.67 -50.65
CA ILE A 54 9.28 25.11 -50.64
C ILE A 54 9.17 25.56 -52.09
N ASP A 55 7.95 25.73 -52.57
CA ASP A 55 7.70 26.34 -53.88
C ASP A 55 7.81 27.89 -53.73
N THR A 56 8.84 28.45 -54.36
CA THR A 56 9.11 29.88 -54.36
C THR A 56 8.45 30.63 -55.50
N ALA A 57 7.62 30.01 -56.32
CA ALA A 57 6.91 30.64 -57.43
C ALA A 57 5.54 31.17 -56.97
N ARG A 58 5.46 32.46 -56.63
CA ARG A 58 4.19 33.18 -56.48
C ARG A 58 3.65 33.52 -57.87
N ILE A 59 2.72 32.73 -58.36
CA ILE A 59 1.86 33.11 -59.49
C ILE A 59 0.60 33.74 -58.88
N GLU A 60 0.37 35.01 -59.10
CA GLU A 60 -0.91 35.68 -58.79
C GLU A 60 -1.85 35.49 -59.98
N PRO A 61 -2.75 34.51 -59.98
CA PRO A 61 -3.73 34.35 -61.02
C PRO A 61 -4.86 35.37 -60.83
N ASN A 62 -5.07 36.19 -61.83
CA ASN A 62 -6.20 37.10 -61.88
C ASN A 62 -7.41 36.32 -62.42
N PHE A 63 -8.31 35.90 -61.53
CA PHE A 63 -9.50 35.16 -61.90
C PHE A 63 -10.69 36.11 -62.12
N ASN A 64 -11.13 36.24 -63.35
CA ASN A 64 -12.44 36.82 -63.68
C ASN A 64 -13.48 35.69 -63.70
N TYR A 65 -14.31 35.66 -62.65
CA TYR A 65 -15.41 34.70 -62.57
C TYR A 65 -16.68 35.29 -63.19
N SER A 66 -17.21 34.68 -64.24
CA SER A 66 -18.58 34.89 -64.64
C SER A 66 -19.41 33.69 -64.13
N ILE A 67 -20.36 34.01 -63.21
CA ILE A 67 -21.27 32.96 -62.68
C ILE A 67 -22.35 32.71 -63.71
N ASN A 68 -22.24 31.63 -64.47
CA ASN A 68 -23.34 31.11 -65.27
C ASN A 68 -24.13 30.10 -64.41
N SER A 69 -25.23 30.52 -63.82
CA SER A 69 -26.13 29.65 -63.09
C SER A 69 -26.93 28.77 -64.07
N LYS A 70 -26.44 27.61 -64.35
CA LYS A 70 -27.25 26.52 -64.95
C LYS A 70 -27.65 25.57 -63.82
N PRO A 71 -28.98 25.29 -63.60
CA PRO A 71 -29.36 24.29 -62.64
C PRO A 71 -28.85 22.93 -63.13
N PHE A 72 -27.90 22.38 -62.37
CA PHE A 72 -27.38 21.03 -62.60
C PHE A 72 -28.17 20.09 -61.66
N PHE A 73 -28.98 19.20 -62.21
CA PHE A 73 -29.60 18.13 -61.48
C PHE A 73 -28.68 16.89 -61.53
N PRO A 74 -28.01 16.56 -60.43
CA PRO A 74 -27.13 15.38 -60.45
C PRO A 74 -28.03 14.15 -60.47
N THR A 75 -28.01 13.41 -61.57
CA THR A 75 -28.61 12.05 -61.70
C THR A 75 -27.67 10.97 -61.12
N PHE A 76 -26.77 11.38 -60.19
CA PHE A 76 -25.87 10.45 -59.58
C PHE A 76 -26.41 10.00 -58.25
N SER A 77 -26.82 8.72 -58.14
CA SER A 77 -27.12 8.05 -56.90
C SER A 77 -25.82 7.51 -56.33
N PRO A 78 -25.31 8.06 -55.22
CA PRO A 78 -24.07 7.53 -54.65
C PRO A 78 -24.28 6.08 -54.22
N LYS A 79 -23.42 5.18 -54.74
CA LYS A 79 -23.38 3.81 -54.20
C LYS A 79 -23.04 3.88 -52.71
N GLU A 80 -23.90 3.25 -51.89
CA GLU A 80 -23.61 3.07 -50.48
C GLU A 80 -22.23 2.44 -50.28
N ILE A 81 -21.35 3.15 -49.63
CA ILE A 81 -20.03 2.64 -49.21
C ILE A 81 -20.29 1.58 -48.17
N LYS A 82 -20.07 0.31 -48.49
CA LYS A 82 -20.15 -0.77 -47.51
C LYS A 82 -19.21 -0.44 -46.36
N PRO A 83 -19.71 -0.46 -45.07
CA PRO A 83 -18.86 -0.20 -43.94
C PRO A 83 -17.66 -1.16 -43.96
N VAL A 84 -16.46 -0.62 -43.88
CA VAL A 84 -15.23 -1.40 -43.76
C VAL A 84 -15.36 -2.19 -42.45
N LYS A 85 -15.37 -3.52 -42.56
CA LYS A 85 -15.22 -4.37 -41.37
C LYS A 85 -13.83 -4.08 -40.81
N MET A 86 -13.78 -3.35 -39.70
CA MET A 86 -12.55 -3.26 -38.91
C MET A 86 -12.19 -4.68 -38.48
N VAL A 87 -11.13 -5.21 -39.02
CA VAL A 87 -10.50 -6.43 -38.50
C VAL A 87 -9.94 -5.98 -37.15
N GLY A 88 -10.50 -6.49 -36.04
CA GLY A 88 -10.00 -6.18 -34.72
C GLY A 88 -8.49 -6.46 -34.66
N GLU A 89 -7.74 -5.58 -34.02
CA GLU A 89 -6.30 -5.78 -33.84
C GLU A 89 -6.04 -7.20 -33.30
N PRO A 90 -5.07 -7.92 -33.84
CA PRO A 90 -4.73 -9.25 -33.34
C PRO A 90 -4.32 -9.10 -31.87
N LEU A 91 -4.96 -9.88 -31.01
CA LEU A 91 -4.69 -9.87 -29.58
C LEU A 91 -3.19 -10.11 -29.35
N LYS A 92 -2.53 -9.16 -28.67
CA LYS A 92 -1.10 -9.28 -28.31
C LYS A 92 -0.88 -10.60 -27.56
N LYS A 93 0.22 -11.29 -27.87
CA LYS A 93 0.62 -12.51 -27.16
C LYS A 93 0.94 -12.13 -25.71
N LEU A 94 0.16 -12.64 -24.77
CA LEU A 94 0.42 -12.48 -23.34
C LEU A 94 1.26 -13.66 -22.87
N TYR A 95 2.37 -13.37 -22.25
CA TYR A 95 3.16 -14.35 -21.49
C TYR A 95 2.57 -14.40 -20.08
N GLN A 96 2.02 -15.54 -19.70
CA GLN A 96 1.28 -15.69 -18.45
C GLN A 96 2.11 -16.31 -17.35
N ASN A 97 3.13 -17.03 -17.77
CA ASN A 97 4.01 -17.73 -16.87
C ASN A 97 5.35 -17.01 -16.80
N TYR A 98 5.93 -17.03 -15.63
CA TYR A 98 7.13 -16.28 -15.33
C TYR A 98 7.98 -17.10 -14.36
N ALA A 99 9.24 -17.28 -14.68
CA ALA A 99 10.22 -17.89 -13.80
C ALA A 99 11.43 -16.95 -13.67
N LEU A 100 11.85 -16.69 -12.46
CA LEU A 100 13.04 -15.90 -12.12
C LEU A 100 13.97 -16.75 -11.27
N LEU A 101 15.24 -16.76 -11.65
CA LEU A 101 16.34 -17.32 -10.87
C LEU A 101 17.39 -16.25 -10.67
N GLY A 102 17.78 -16.01 -9.42
CA GLY A 102 18.78 -15.04 -9.05
C GLY A 102 19.74 -15.58 -7.99
N TYR A 103 20.95 -15.05 -7.98
CA TYR A 103 21.94 -15.32 -6.96
C TYR A 103 22.72 -14.06 -6.62
N GLY A 104 22.94 -13.82 -5.33
CA GLY A 104 23.65 -12.64 -4.86
C GLY A 104 24.80 -12.95 -3.90
N ASN A 105 25.57 -11.91 -3.57
CA ASN A 105 26.53 -11.99 -2.48
C ASN A 105 25.82 -12.33 -1.16
N TYR A 106 26.55 -12.69 -0.11
CA TYR A 106 26.03 -13.26 1.15
C TYR A 106 25.28 -14.58 0.95
N THR A 107 25.64 -15.37 -0.08
CA THR A 107 24.97 -16.64 -0.42
C THR A 107 23.46 -16.46 -0.47
N LYS A 108 22.99 -15.61 -1.41
CA LYS A 108 21.60 -15.14 -1.50
C LYS A 108 20.88 -15.68 -2.73
N PRO A 109 20.40 -16.94 -2.71
CA PRO A 109 19.57 -17.47 -3.77
C PRO A 109 18.17 -16.83 -3.76
N MET A 110 17.64 -16.59 -4.96
CA MET A 110 16.28 -16.08 -5.22
C MET A 110 15.61 -16.91 -6.30
N PHE A 111 14.39 -17.32 -6.03
CA PHE A 111 13.53 -18.02 -6.98
C PHE A 111 12.12 -17.43 -6.96
N GLU A 112 11.54 -17.20 -8.12
CA GLU A 112 10.14 -16.84 -8.26
C GLU A 112 9.53 -17.58 -9.45
N LEU A 113 8.36 -18.19 -9.23
CA LEU A 113 7.57 -18.84 -10.26
C LEU A 113 6.14 -18.31 -10.18
N ARG A 114 5.61 -17.85 -11.31
CA ARG A 114 4.19 -17.54 -11.47
C ARG A 114 3.63 -18.35 -12.62
N TYR A 115 2.56 -19.04 -12.36
CA TYR A 115 1.83 -19.81 -13.35
C TYR A 115 0.35 -19.45 -13.28
N GLY A 116 -0.28 -19.24 -14.43
CA GLY A 116 -1.69 -18.90 -14.52
C GLY A 116 -2.35 -19.49 -15.76
N THR A 117 -3.67 -19.60 -15.73
CA THR A 117 -4.46 -20.08 -16.87
C THR A 117 -4.50 -19.04 -17.99
N LYS A 118 -4.50 -19.51 -19.24
CA LYS A 118 -4.62 -18.64 -20.40
C LYS A 118 -6.07 -18.19 -20.55
N ARG A 119 -6.28 -16.88 -20.74
CA ARG A 119 -7.51 -16.21 -21.23
C ARG A 119 -8.80 -17.01 -21.09
N SER A 120 -9.08 -17.51 -19.91
CA SER A 120 -10.39 -18.04 -19.59
C SER A 120 -11.38 -16.89 -19.38
N LYS A 121 -12.57 -16.98 -19.95
CA LYS A 121 -13.62 -15.98 -19.70
C LYS A 121 -14.23 -16.12 -18.31
N ASP A 122 -14.23 -17.33 -17.79
CA ASP A 122 -15.01 -17.69 -16.62
C ASP A 122 -14.19 -18.17 -15.42
N LEU A 123 -12.96 -18.68 -15.66
CA LEU A 123 -12.14 -19.28 -14.63
C LEU A 123 -10.68 -18.84 -14.76
N LEU A 124 -10.17 -18.21 -13.71
CA LEU A 124 -8.77 -17.86 -13.57
C LEU A 124 -8.17 -18.70 -12.44
N LEU A 125 -7.16 -19.49 -12.77
CA LEU A 125 -6.38 -20.26 -11.81
C LEU A 125 -4.94 -19.78 -11.85
N GLY A 126 -4.29 -19.71 -10.70
CA GLY A 126 -2.89 -19.34 -10.66
C GLY A 126 -2.16 -19.84 -9.43
N VAL A 127 -0.85 -19.94 -9.57
CA VAL A 127 0.09 -20.30 -8.52
C VAL A 127 1.25 -19.31 -8.56
N ASN A 128 1.64 -18.82 -7.40
CA ASN A 128 2.80 -17.95 -7.22
C ASN A 128 3.68 -18.53 -6.11
N ILE A 129 4.94 -18.83 -6.43
CA ILE A 129 5.92 -19.37 -5.48
C ILE A 129 7.11 -18.43 -5.48
N LYS A 130 7.56 -18.02 -4.28
CA LYS A 130 8.75 -17.20 -4.10
C LYS A 130 9.62 -17.76 -2.99
N HIS A 131 10.91 -17.78 -3.25
CA HIS A 131 11.93 -18.08 -2.25
C HIS A 131 13.02 -17.02 -2.32
N LEU A 132 13.39 -16.50 -1.17
CA LEU A 132 14.56 -15.64 -0.99
C LEU A 132 15.21 -16.02 0.33
N SER A 133 16.47 -16.40 0.30
CA SER A 133 17.24 -16.63 1.52
C SER A 133 18.59 -15.95 1.44
N GLN A 134 19.22 -15.80 2.57
CA GLN A 134 20.57 -15.26 2.73
C GLN A 134 21.27 -16.00 3.84
N HIS A 135 22.52 -16.37 3.61
CA HIS A 135 23.36 -17.09 4.58
C HIS A 135 24.66 -16.31 4.75
N GLY A 136 24.60 -15.25 5.56
CA GLY A 136 25.73 -14.36 5.78
C GLY A 136 25.96 -14.07 7.26
N ASN A 137 27.18 -13.71 7.58
CA ASN A 137 27.58 -13.25 8.90
C ASN A 137 27.89 -11.76 8.85
N LEU A 138 27.47 -11.02 9.86
CA LEU A 138 27.77 -9.60 10.05
C LEU A 138 28.82 -9.41 11.14
N LYS A 139 29.73 -8.48 10.92
CA LYS A 139 30.59 -7.98 11.98
C LYS A 139 29.89 -6.86 12.70
N LEU A 140 29.48 -7.12 13.93
CA LEU A 140 28.91 -6.11 14.80
C LEU A 140 30.02 -5.28 15.43
N GLU A 141 29.69 -4.08 15.86
CA GLU A 141 30.63 -3.19 16.52
C GLU A 141 30.96 -3.75 17.90
N GLY A 142 32.25 -3.75 18.29
CA GLY A 142 32.73 -4.26 19.56
C GLY A 142 32.83 -5.77 19.70
N LEU A 143 32.34 -6.56 18.75
CA LEU A 143 32.56 -8.01 18.74
C LEU A 143 33.76 -8.37 17.85
N GLU A 144 34.61 -9.28 18.32
CA GLU A 144 35.68 -9.85 17.50
C GLU A 144 35.14 -10.84 16.49
N GLU A 145 34.18 -11.64 16.89
CA GLU A 145 33.53 -12.64 16.07
C GLU A 145 32.37 -12.06 15.23
N LYS A 146 32.11 -12.72 14.10
CA LYS A 146 30.97 -12.39 13.25
C LYS A 146 29.75 -13.15 13.72
N VAL A 147 28.60 -12.45 13.78
CA VAL A 147 27.32 -13.03 14.15
C VAL A 147 26.53 -13.43 12.90
N TYR A 148 25.86 -14.56 12.95
CA TYR A 148 25.04 -15.05 11.85
C TYR A 148 23.74 -14.25 11.74
N SER A 149 23.55 -13.55 10.62
CA SER A 149 22.38 -12.72 10.31
C SER A 149 21.48 -13.30 9.21
N GLY A 150 21.63 -14.58 8.94
CA GLY A 150 20.91 -15.27 7.89
C GLY A 150 19.39 -15.18 8.04
N TYR A 151 18.69 -15.12 6.91
CA TYR A 151 17.22 -15.17 6.87
C TYR A 151 16.72 -15.98 5.67
N SER A 152 15.46 -16.43 5.76
CA SER A 152 14.76 -17.08 4.65
C SER A 152 13.31 -16.62 4.60
N ARG A 153 12.80 -16.39 3.40
CA ARG A 153 11.40 -16.03 3.13
C ARG A 153 10.87 -16.95 2.05
N ASN A 154 9.83 -17.69 2.38
CA ASN A 154 9.14 -18.57 1.46
C ASN A 154 7.68 -18.11 1.36
N HIS A 155 7.16 -18.05 0.16
CA HIS A 155 5.79 -17.63 -0.11
C HIS A 155 5.20 -18.54 -1.18
N VAL A 156 4.03 -19.08 -0.89
CA VAL A 156 3.23 -19.85 -1.84
C VAL A 156 1.82 -19.29 -1.81
N ASN A 157 1.31 -18.90 -2.97
CA ASN A 157 -0.08 -18.50 -3.12
C ASN A 157 -0.71 -19.30 -4.25
N VAL A 158 -1.91 -19.82 -4.01
CA VAL A 158 -2.74 -20.51 -4.99
C VAL A 158 -4.10 -19.83 -5.00
N PHE A 159 -4.59 -19.48 -6.17
CA PHE A 159 -5.89 -18.85 -6.28
C PHE A 159 -6.74 -19.44 -7.40
N ALA A 160 -8.05 -19.36 -7.21
CA ALA A 160 -9.04 -19.74 -8.19
C ALA A 160 -10.19 -18.73 -8.18
N HIS A 161 -10.40 -18.03 -9.30
CA HIS A 161 -11.45 -17.04 -9.44
C HIS A 161 -12.42 -17.51 -10.52
N LYS A 162 -13.67 -17.75 -10.13
CA LYS A 162 -14.76 -18.12 -11.06
C LYS A 162 -15.68 -16.92 -11.26
N ILE A 163 -15.82 -16.51 -12.50
CA ILE A 163 -16.69 -15.42 -12.91
C ILE A 163 -18.01 -16.00 -13.40
N PHE A 164 -19.10 -15.57 -12.79
CA PHE A 164 -20.46 -15.86 -13.22
C PHE A 164 -21.04 -14.65 -13.95
N LYS A 165 -22.27 -14.75 -14.40
CA LYS A 165 -22.93 -13.68 -15.17
C LYS A 165 -23.07 -12.37 -14.37
N GLU A 166 -23.39 -12.44 -13.09
CA GLU A 166 -23.66 -11.28 -12.23
C GLU A 166 -22.82 -11.29 -10.93
N SER A 167 -21.96 -12.28 -10.74
CA SER A 167 -21.17 -12.45 -9.54
C SER A 167 -19.81 -13.08 -9.86
N ALA A 168 -18.91 -13.06 -8.89
CA ALA A 168 -17.65 -13.77 -8.93
C ALA A 168 -17.39 -14.44 -7.58
N LEU A 169 -16.84 -15.65 -7.64
CA LEU A 169 -16.30 -16.38 -6.50
C LEU A 169 -14.78 -16.39 -6.61
N GLU A 170 -14.11 -15.86 -5.61
CA GLU A 170 -12.66 -15.82 -5.52
C GLU A 170 -12.23 -16.65 -4.32
N THR A 171 -11.28 -17.54 -4.53
CA THR A 171 -10.68 -18.34 -3.47
C THR A 171 -9.17 -18.18 -3.55
N ASP A 172 -8.56 -17.82 -2.42
CA ASP A 172 -7.12 -17.59 -2.30
C ASP A 172 -6.60 -18.39 -1.11
N PHE A 173 -5.53 -19.12 -1.32
CA PHE A 173 -4.77 -19.78 -0.26
C PHE A 173 -3.33 -19.30 -0.31
N THR A 174 -2.83 -18.80 0.81
CA THR A 174 -1.46 -18.30 0.92
C THR A 174 -0.76 -18.95 2.11
N TYR A 175 0.42 -19.49 1.88
CA TYR A 175 1.34 -19.95 2.91
C TYR A 175 2.64 -19.16 2.86
N ASN A 176 3.07 -18.72 4.03
CA ASN A 176 4.34 -18.01 4.18
C ASN A 176 5.15 -18.64 5.32
N ARG A 177 6.46 -18.69 5.13
CA ARG A 177 7.41 -19.04 6.18
C ARG A 177 8.59 -18.11 6.16
N LYS A 178 8.85 -17.42 7.29
CA LYS A 178 9.95 -16.49 7.48
C LYS A 178 10.84 -17.02 8.60
N THR A 179 12.12 -17.18 8.30
CA THR A 179 13.16 -17.49 9.30
C THR A 179 14.08 -16.30 9.42
N LEU A 180 14.48 -15.96 10.62
CA LEU A 180 15.47 -14.94 10.93
C LEU A 180 16.19 -15.30 12.23
N HIS A 181 17.15 -14.47 12.64
CA HIS A 181 17.94 -14.68 13.84
C HIS A 181 17.99 -13.42 14.67
N PHE A 182 17.93 -13.54 15.99
CA PHE A 182 18.12 -12.44 16.95
C PHE A 182 19.62 -12.08 17.04
N TYR A 183 20.19 -11.58 15.95
CA TYR A 183 21.62 -11.29 15.85
C TYR A 183 22.04 -9.95 16.49
N GLY A 184 21.07 -9.14 16.91
CA GLY A 184 21.33 -7.89 17.63
C GLY A 184 22.16 -8.15 18.89
N HIS A 185 23.01 -7.20 19.25
CA HIS A 185 23.94 -7.38 20.36
C HIS A 185 24.15 -6.08 21.13
N ASN A 186 23.92 -6.13 22.43
CA ASN A 186 24.26 -5.05 23.35
C ASN A 186 25.61 -5.36 24.03
N GLN A 187 26.65 -4.65 23.63
CA GLN A 187 28.01 -4.81 24.15
C GLN A 187 28.15 -4.51 25.66
N ALA A 188 27.28 -3.63 26.19
CA ALA A 188 27.30 -3.30 27.61
C ALA A 188 26.85 -4.47 28.50
N VAL A 189 26.23 -5.50 27.92
CA VAL A 189 25.63 -6.62 28.65
C VAL A 189 26.43 -7.91 28.51
N THR A 190 26.93 -8.21 27.32
CA THR A 190 27.67 -9.44 27.06
C THR A 190 28.60 -9.32 25.86
N ASP A 191 29.77 -10.01 25.91
CA ASP A 191 30.68 -10.14 24.78
C ASP A 191 30.54 -11.51 24.09
N THR A 192 29.62 -12.34 24.54
CA THR A 192 29.45 -13.70 24.07
C THR A 192 28.49 -13.77 22.88
N VAL A 193 28.92 -14.37 21.78
CA VAL A 193 28.08 -14.68 20.63
C VAL A 193 27.28 -15.94 20.93
N MET A 194 25.96 -15.84 20.86
CA MET A 194 25.05 -16.98 21.08
C MET A 194 25.05 -17.93 19.87
N PRO A 195 24.88 -19.25 20.09
CA PRO A 195 24.74 -20.23 19.00
C PRO A 195 23.57 -19.89 18.07
N ASN A 196 23.74 -20.17 16.77
CA ASN A 196 22.74 -19.81 15.75
C ASN A 196 21.34 -20.41 16.00
N GLU A 197 21.29 -21.62 16.55
CA GLU A 197 19.99 -22.28 16.83
C GLU A 197 19.25 -21.62 18.01
N ASP A 198 19.97 -21.07 18.97
CA ASP A 198 19.39 -20.43 20.16
C ASP A 198 18.79 -19.05 19.83
N ILE A 199 19.33 -18.37 18.78
CA ILE A 199 18.85 -17.08 18.32
C ILE A 199 17.88 -17.16 17.12
N LYS A 200 17.51 -18.36 16.71
CA LYS A 200 16.68 -18.60 15.54
C LYS A 200 15.20 -18.36 15.83
N GLN A 201 14.59 -17.53 15.00
CA GLN A 201 13.15 -17.28 15.00
C GLN A 201 12.54 -17.73 13.69
N VAL A 202 11.44 -18.46 13.79
CA VAL A 202 10.67 -18.93 12.63
C VAL A 202 9.23 -18.52 12.80
N PHE A 203 8.69 -17.88 11.78
CA PHE A 203 7.27 -17.58 11.68
C PHE A 203 6.69 -18.33 10.49
N SER A 204 5.60 -19.06 10.73
CA SER A 204 4.82 -19.71 9.67
C SER A 204 3.39 -19.19 9.74
N TRP A 205 2.82 -18.84 8.61
CA TRP A 205 1.41 -18.45 8.58
C TRP A 205 0.74 -18.87 7.29
N MET A 206 -0.52 -19.21 7.41
CA MET A 206 -1.40 -19.49 6.30
C MET A 206 -2.64 -18.60 6.38
N ASN A 207 -3.11 -18.22 5.22
CA ASN A 207 -4.35 -17.48 5.03
C ASN A 207 -5.19 -18.22 3.99
N ALA A 208 -6.47 -18.42 4.26
CA ALA A 208 -7.44 -18.93 3.32
C ALA A 208 -8.61 -17.97 3.24
N THR A 209 -8.87 -17.42 2.05
CA THR A 209 -9.94 -16.46 1.78
C THR A 209 -10.92 -17.05 0.79
N VAL A 210 -12.21 -16.97 1.10
CA VAL A 210 -13.30 -17.23 0.15
C VAL A 210 -14.13 -15.96 0.04
N ARG A 211 -14.20 -15.38 -1.15
CA ARG A 211 -14.91 -14.13 -1.43
C ARG A 211 -15.97 -14.32 -2.50
N TYR A 212 -17.16 -13.83 -2.22
CA TYR A 212 -18.25 -13.79 -3.18
C TYR A 212 -18.72 -12.35 -3.38
N LYS A 213 -18.67 -11.87 -4.62
CA LYS A 213 -18.99 -10.47 -4.92
C LYS A 213 -19.85 -10.31 -6.17
N SER A 214 -20.64 -9.25 -6.22
CA SER A 214 -21.31 -8.81 -7.43
C SER A 214 -20.33 -8.26 -8.45
N THR A 215 -20.59 -8.49 -9.76
CA THR A 215 -19.70 -8.03 -10.84
C THR A 215 -20.17 -6.74 -11.51
N TYR A 216 -21.42 -6.30 -11.25
CA TYR A 216 -22.00 -5.11 -11.85
C TYR A 216 -22.63 -4.20 -10.78
N LEU A 217 -22.35 -2.91 -10.89
CA LEU A 217 -23.09 -1.86 -10.20
C LEU A 217 -24.44 -1.66 -10.91
N THR A 218 -25.52 -2.21 -10.37
CA THR A 218 -26.86 -2.03 -10.89
C THR A 218 -27.64 -1.07 -10.01
N LYS A 219 -28.36 -0.12 -10.62
CA LYS A 219 -29.19 0.87 -9.89
C LYS A 219 -30.34 0.27 -9.06
N SER A 220 -30.70 -0.98 -9.32
CA SER A 220 -31.89 -1.62 -8.71
C SER A 220 -31.58 -2.80 -7.80
N LYS A 221 -30.29 -3.14 -7.64
CA LYS A 221 -29.86 -4.30 -6.84
C LYS A 221 -28.78 -3.88 -5.84
N ILE A 222 -28.77 -4.52 -4.70
CA ILE A 222 -27.71 -4.40 -3.72
C ILE A 222 -26.44 -5.01 -4.32
N ASN A 223 -25.38 -4.21 -4.36
CA ASN A 223 -24.04 -4.71 -4.65
C ASN A 223 -23.43 -5.22 -3.35
N TYR A 224 -22.78 -6.35 -3.43
CA TYR A 224 -22.21 -7.02 -2.27
C TYR A 224 -20.79 -7.53 -2.57
N ASN A 225 -19.98 -7.55 -1.54
CA ASN A 225 -18.68 -8.19 -1.50
C ASN A 225 -18.54 -8.81 -0.12
N VAL A 226 -18.68 -10.13 -0.02
CA VAL A 226 -18.61 -10.87 1.24
C VAL A 226 -17.43 -11.80 1.19
N ALA A 227 -16.57 -11.75 2.21
CA ALA A 227 -15.42 -12.62 2.33
C ALA A 227 -15.40 -13.31 3.70
N LEU A 228 -15.00 -14.57 3.70
CA LEU A 228 -14.63 -15.32 4.87
C LEU A 228 -13.12 -15.55 4.82
N ASP A 229 -12.41 -15.03 5.84
CA ASP A 229 -10.98 -15.14 5.98
C ASP A 229 -10.64 -16.02 7.18
N TYR A 230 -9.77 -16.98 6.97
CA TYR A 230 -9.15 -17.76 8.02
C TYR A 230 -7.65 -17.56 8.02
N ASN A 231 -7.09 -17.11 9.14
CA ASN A 231 -5.66 -16.92 9.32
C ASN A 231 -5.16 -17.81 10.46
N TYR A 232 -4.09 -18.54 10.21
CA TYR A 232 -3.34 -19.27 11.21
C TYR A 232 -1.89 -18.82 11.19
N TYR A 233 -1.37 -18.41 12.33
CA TYR A 233 -0.02 -17.92 12.50
C TYR A 233 0.64 -18.63 13.67
N GLU A 234 1.89 -19.04 13.53
CA GLU A 234 2.67 -19.71 14.56
C GLU A 234 4.14 -19.30 14.53
N ASP A 235 4.79 -19.41 15.67
CA ASP A 235 6.24 -19.31 15.79
C ASP A 235 6.86 -20.61 16.36
N ASN A 236 8.20 -20.68 16.38
CA ASN A 236 8.92 -21.83 16.92
C ASN A 236 9.02 -21.84 18.46
N TYR A 237 8.43 -20.86 19.14
CA TYR A 237 8.36 -20.76 20.59
C TYR A 237 6.97 -21.14 21.14
N SER A 238 6.20 -21.90 20.36
CA SER A 238 4.86 -22.36 20.73
C SER A 238 3.83 -21.26 20.92
N THR A 239 3.96 -20.16 20.17
CA THR A 239 2.94 -19.13 20.09
C THR A 239 2.07 -19.37 18.87
N PHE A 240 0.74 -19.34 19.06
CA PHE A 240 -0.24 -19.56 18.00
C PHE A 240 -1.26 -18.43 17.99
N LEU A 241 -1.57 -17.93 16.80
CA LEU A 241 -2.68 -16.99 16.59
C LEU A 241 -3.62 -17.57 15.54
N LYS A 242 -4.89 -17.71 15.89
CA LYS A 242 -5.98 -18.02 14.95
C LYS A 242 -6.86 -16.77 14.83
N ASP A 243 -7.21 -16.42 13.61
CA ASP A 243 -8.11 -15.29 13.31
C ASP A 243 -9.11 -15.76 12.26
N VAL A 244 -10.39 -15.67 12.60
CA VAL A 244 -11.50 -15.90 11.68
C VAL A 244 -12.20 -14.57 11.46
N ALA A 245 -12.30 -14.14 10.21
CA ALA A 245 -12.95 -12.88 9.88
C ALA A 245 -14.08 -13.08 8.87
N LEU A 246 -15.20 -12.45 9.13
CA LEU A 246 -16.29 -12.25 8.16
C LEU A 246 -16.30 -10.78 7.78
N ILE A 247 -16.08 -10.50 6.50
CA ILE A 247 -16.01 -9.15 5.94
C ILE A 247 -17.13 -8.99 4.93
N GLY A 248 -17.90 -7.91 5.01
CA GLY A 248 -19.01 -7.64 4.13
C GLY A 248 -19.10 -6.18 3.75
N ASP A 249 -19.03 -5.88 2.45
CA ASP A 249 -19.27 -4.55 1.90
C ASP A 249 -20.56 -4.60 1.10
N PHE A 250 -21.53 -3.78 1.46
CA PHE A 250 -22.82 -3.70 0.79
C PHE A 250 -23.04 -2.28 0.30
N SER A 251 -23.56 -2.14 -0.92
CA SER A 251 -23.91 -0.82 -1.43
C SER A 251 -25.13 -0.85 -2.33
N LEU A 252 -25.92 0.21 -2.23
CA LEU A 252 -27.12 0.43 -3.03
C LEU A 252 -27.08 1.85 -3.61
N LEU A 253 -27.20 1.96 -4.92
CA LEU A 253 -27.37 3.25 -5.56
C LEU A 253 -28.85 3.63 -5.57
N TYR A 254 -29.21 4.63 -4.75
CA TYR A 254 -30.55 5.20 -4.68
C TYR A 254 -30.49 6.63 -5.25
N ASN A 255 -31.17 6.88 -6.37
CA ASN A 255 -31.04 8.10 -7.16
C ASN A 255 -29.58 8.42 -7.52
N LYS A 256 -28.99 9.40 -6.85
CA LYS A 256 -27.59 9.83 -7.00
C LYS A 256 -26.73 9.49 -5.77
N GLU A 257 -27.38 9.03 -4.71
CA GLU A 257 -26.74 8.68 -3.46
C GLU A 257 -26.32 7.21 -3.48
N LEU A 258 -25.10 6.93 -3.07
CA LEU A 258 -24.60 5.59 -2.78
C LEU A 258 -24.72 5.33 -1.28
N ILE A 259 -25.68 4.50 -0.90
CA ILE A 259 -25.84 4.04 0.48
C ILE A 259 -24.94 2.83 0.65
N GLY A 260 -24.03 2.89 1.59
CA GLY A 260 -23.04 1.87 1.87
C GLY A 260 -23.14 1.35 3.30
N LEU A 261 -22.73 0.10 3.47
CA LEU A 261 -22.53 -0.54 4.76
C LEU A 261 -21.32 -1.44 4.68
N ASP A 262 -20.28 -1.09 5.43
CA ASP A 262 -19.09 -1.91 5.61
C ASP A 262 -19.19 -2.60 6.99
N MET A 263 -19.01 -3.92 7.01
CA MET A 263 -19.08 -4.76 8.22
C MET A 263 -17.87 -5.67 8.28
N GLU A 264 -17.23 -5.75 9.45
CA GLU A 264 -16.17 -6.71 9.69
C GLU A 264 -16.34 -7.33 11.08
N ILE A 265 -16.25 -8.63 11.17
CA ILE A 265 -16.24 -9.37 12.42
C ILE A 265 -14.96 -10.18 12.44
N HIS A 266 -14.10 -9.89 13.40
CA HIS A 266 -12.87 -10.63 13.63
C HIS A 266 -12.93 -11.32 14.98
N HIS A 267 -12.60 -12.58 15.01
CA HIS A 267 -12.41 -13.34 16.24
C HIS A 267 -10.99 -13.92 16.26
N TYR A 268 -10.18 -13.44 17.20
CA TYR A 268 -8.83 -13.98 17.38
C TYR A 268 -8.73 -14.77 18.66
N SER A 269 -7.89 -15.79 18.57
CA SER A 269 -7.43 -16.58 19.69
C SER A 269 -5.91 -16.63 19.64
N HIS A 270 -5.26 -16.01 20.61
CA HIS A 270 -3.82 -15.99 20.78
C HIS A 270 -3.47 -16.90 21.96
N LEU A 271 -2.74 -17.96 21.69
CA LEU A 271 -2.22 -18.90 22.68
C LEU A 271 -0.70 -18.78 22.70
N ASN A 272 -0.14 -18.46 23.85
CA ASN A 272 1.26 -18.64 24.16
C ASN A 272 1.39 -19.69 25.29
N PRO A 273 2.60 -20.14 25.67
CA PRO A 273 2.77 -21.19 26.70
C PRO A 273 2.13 -20.88 28.07
N GLU A 274 1.85 -19.62 28.36
CA GLU A 274 1.39 -19.17 29.68
C GLU A 274 -0.09 -18.72 29.68
N VAL A 275 -0.56 -18.12 28.57
CA VAL A 275 -1.85 -17.42 28.54
C VAL A 275 -2.61 -17.71 27.24
N LEU A 276 -3.92 -17.90 27.37
CA LEU A 276 -4.88 -17.84 26.27
C LEU A 276 -5.58 -16.49 26.29
N TYR A 277 -5.35 -15.68 25.27
CA TYR A 277 -6.02 -14.40 25.06
C TYR A 277 -6.97 -14.50 23.87
N SER A 278 -8.21 -14.07 24.06
CA SER A 278 -9.22 -14.03 23.00
C SER A 278 -9.77 -12.62 22.86
N ASN A 279 -10.00 -12.22 21.63
CA ASN A 279 -10.59 -10.91 21.31
C ASN A 279 -11.53 -11.03 20.12
N THR A 280 -12.70 -10.40 20.22
CA THR A 280 -13.65 -10.28 19.13
C THR A 280 -13.86 -8.81 18.82
N MET A 281 -13.57 -8.41 17.58
CA MET A 281 -13.84 -7.06 17.09
C MET A 281 -14.96 -7.09 16.07
N LEU A 282 -15.94 -6.21 16.27
CA LEU A 282 -17.01 -5.94 15.33
C LEU A 282 -16.87 -4.50 14.84
N HIS A 283 -16.80 -4.30 13.55
CA HIS A 283 -16.87 -3.02 12.87
C HIS A 283 -18.17 -2.95 12.08
N PHE A 284 -18.94 -1.90 12.28
CA PHE A 284 -20.19 -1.66 11.58
C PHE A 284 -20.23 -0.19 11.14
N HIS A 285 -20.04 0.04 9.85
CA HIS A 285 -19.77 1.36 9.28
C HIS A 285 -20.79 1.74 8.19
N PRO A 286 -22.01 2.15 8.56
CA PRO A 286 -22.96 2.71 7.60
C PRO A 286 -22.46 4.06 7.07
N ASN A 287 -22.66 4.26 5.77
CA ASN A 287 -22.27 5.49 5.10
C ASN A 287 -23.20 5.84 3.93
N VAL A 288 -23.21 7.11 3.60
CA VAL A 288 -23.89 7.63 2.41
C VAL A 288 -22.90 8.50 1.66
N LYS A 289 -22.74 8.24 0.37
CA LYS A 289 -21.87 9.00 -0.51
C LYS A 289 -22.69 9.66 -1.62
N VAL A 290 -22.45 10.95 -1.79
CA VAL A 290 -22.98 11.76 -2.89
C VAL A 290 -21.80 12.24 -3.71
N GLU A 291 -21.87 12.05 -5.02
CA GLU A 291 -20.82 12.47 -5.95
C GLU A 291 -21.45 13.34 -7.03
N ASN A 292 -20.86 14.49 -7.29
CA ASN A 292 -21.24 15.40 -8.35
C ASN A 292 -20.01 15.72 -9.21
N ASP A 293 -20.16 16.44 -10.32
CA ASP A 293 -19.07 16.74 -11.25
C ASP A 293 -17.91 17.52 -10.59
N HIS A 294 -18.22 18.41 -9.64
CA HIS A 294 -17.23 19.27 -8.99
C HIS A 294 -16.96 18.94 -7.51
N TRP A 295 -17.82 18.17 -6.86
CA TRP A 295 -17.66 17.85 -5.45
C TRP A 295 -18.17 16.48 -5.09
N GLY A 296 -17.60 15.90 -4.05
CA GLY A 296 -18.08 14.67 -3.44
C GLY A 296 -18.10 14.79 -1.93
N LEU A 297 -19.13 14.20 -1.33
CA LEU A 297 -19.32 14.12 0.12
C LEU A 297 -19.69 12.69 0.50
N ALA A 298 -18.94 12.12 1.42
CA ALA A 298 -19.31 10.89 2.10
C ALA A 298 -19.50 11.20 3.59
N VAL A 299 -20.61 10.74 4.15
CA VAL A 299 -20.92 10.86 5.59
C VAL A 299 -21.28 9.49 6.11
N GLY A 300 -20.72 9.12 7.25
CA GLY A 300 -20.93 7.84 7.89
C GLY A 300 -20.68 7.89 9.38
N LEU A 301 -20.82 6.74 10.00
CA LEU A 301 -20.54 6.51 11.40
C LEU A 301 -19.77 5.19 11.52
N ASN A 302 -18.60 5.23 12.16
CA ASN A 302 -17.87 4.03 12.51
C ASN A 302 -18.30 3.60 13.91
N MET A 303 -18.91 2.42 14.02
CA MET A 303 -19.32 1.80 15.27
C MET A 303 -18.47 0.55 15.47
N ASP A 304 -17.61 0.57 16.48
CA ASP A 304 -16.67 -0.50 16.77
C ASP A 304 -16.97 -1.10 18.15
N VAL A 305 -16.99 -2.43 18.22
CA VAL A 305 -17.08 -3.18 19.48
C VAL A 305 -15.80 -3.96 19.66
N ASP A 306 -15.15 -3.77 20.80
CA ASP A 306 -13.93 -4.47 21.19
C ASP A 306 -14.25 -5.32 22.43
N ALA A 307 -14.42 -6.63 22.23
CA ALA A 307 -14.76 -7.60 23.26
C ALA A 307 -13.57 -8.55 23.48
N ASN A 308 -12.86 -8.35 24.56
CA ASN A 308 -11.77 -9.22 25.02
C ASN A 308 -12.21 -10.11 26.19
N ASN A 309 -11.28 -10.91 26.75
CA ASN A 309 -11.58 -11.80 27.87
C ASN A 309 -12.19 -11.11 29.10
N ASP A 310 -11.88 -9.83 29.32
CA ASP A 310 -12.14 -9.13 30.57
C ASP A 310 -13.22 -8.04 30.41
N SER A 311 -13.40 -7.50 29.20
CA SER A 311 -14.27 -6.34 28.97
C SER A 311 -14.87 -6.30 27.57
N THR A 312 -15.98 -5.57 27.44
CA THR A 312 -16.56 -5.22 26.14
C THR A 312 -16.71 -3.71 26.09
N LEU A 313 -16.06 -3.09 25.12
CA LEU A 313 -16.06 -1.65 24.91
C LEU A 313 -16.76 -1.29 23.60
N TYR A 314 -17.55 -0.23 23.63
CA TYR A 314 -18.29 0.27 22.46
C TYR A 314 -17.73 1.64 22.10
N HIS A 315 -17.40 1.81 20.82
CA HIS A 315 -16.83 3.04 20.30
C HIS A 315 -17.66 3.56 19.12
N PHE A 316 -17.77 4.90 19.01
CA PHE A 316 -18.51 5.57 17.94
C PHE A 316 -17.66 6.72 17.43
N TYR A 317 -17.43 6.76 16.11
CA TYR A 317 -16.62 7.80 15.48
C TYR A 317 -17.36 8.36 14.27
N PRO A 318 -17.42 9.70 14.11
CA PRO A 318 -17.92 10.29 12.88
C PRO A 318 -16.98 9.94 11.73
N LYS A 319 -17.55 9.77 10.53
CA LYS A 319 -16.79 9.61 9.28
C LYS A 319 -17.32 10.61 8.27
N ILE A 320 -16.49 11.54 7.85
CA ILE A 320 -16.83 12.55 6.85
C ILE A 320 -15.64 12.68 5.90
N ASP A 321 -15.90 12.55 4.61
CA ASP A 321 -14.93 12.82 3.55
C ASP A 321 -15.57 13.80 2.57
N PHE A 322 -14.89 14.91 2.31
CA PHE A 322 -15.34 15.94 1.40
C PHE A 322 -14.22 16.35 0.44
N HIS A 323 -14.55 16.54 -0.80
CA HIS A 323 -13.65 17.17 -1.77
C HIS A 323 -14.41 18.11 -2.70
N TYR A 324 -13.68 19.11 -3.21
CA TYR A 324 -14.23 20.09 -4.12
C TYR A 324 -13.20 20.43 -5.21
N ALA A 325 -13.57 20.28 -6.48
CA ALA A 325 -12.74 20.67 -7.61
C ALA A 325 -12.87 22.20 -7.85
N VAL A 326 -11.96 22.97 -7.28
CA VAL A 326 -11.89 24.44 -7.50
C VAL A 326 -11.51 24.74 -8.96
N ILE A 327 -10.55 23.97 -9.47
CA ILE A 327 -10.16 23.92 -10.87
C ILE A 327 -10.03 22.45 -11.22
N ASP A 328 -10.84 21.99 -12.17
CA ASP A 328 -10.90 20.60 -12.56
C ASP A 328 -9.51 20.02 -12.85
N TYR A 329 -9.22 18.89 -12.25
CA TYR A 329 -7.95 18.15 -12.34
C TYR A 329 -6.71 18.89 -11.81
N PHE A 330 -6.75 20.23 -11.66
CA PHE A 330 -5.60 21.00 -11.25
C PHE A 330 -5.58 21.28 -9.74
N LEU A 331 -6.71 21.68 -9.15
CA LEU A 331 -6.79 22.05 -7.74
C LEU A 331 -8.03 21.46 -7.09
N VAL A 332 -7.83 20.37 -6.38
CA VAL A 332 -8.90 19.64 -5.68
C VAL A 332 -8.56 19.55 -4.19
N PRO A 333 -8.93 20.55 -3.38
CA PRO A 333 -8.87 20.45 -1.93
C PRO A 333 -9.80 19.35 -1.42
N TYR A 334 -9.41 18.71 -0.33
CA TYR A 334 -10.20 17.71 0.35
C TYR A 334 -10.00 17.77 1.87
N LEU A 335 -11.02 17.34 2.58
CA LEU A 335 -11.05 17.26 4.03
C LEU A 335 -11.60 15.89 4.45
N GLY A 336 -11.08 15.37 5.54
CA GLY A 336 -11.54 14.12 6.13
C GLY A 336 -11.61 14.23 7.65
N VAL A 337 -12.66 13.68 8.23
CA VAL A 337 -12.81 13.46 9.66
C VAL A 337 -13.12 12.00 9.87
N GLY A 338 -12.42 11.36 10.79
CA GLY A 338 -12.61 9.95 11.08
C GLY A 338 -12.09 9.58 12.47
N GLY A 339 -12.10 8.31 12.71
CA GLY A 339 -11.59 7.62 13.87
C GLY A 339 -11.92 6.14 13.75
N GLY A 340 -11.38 5.31 14.62
CA GLY A 340 -11.65 3.88 14.63
C GLY A 340 -10.80 3.13 15.64
N LYS A 341 -11.28 1.95 16.00
CA LYS A 341 -10.51 1.01 16.81
C LYS A 341 -9.56 0.23 15.90
N ILE A 342 -8.28 0.28 16.19
CA ILE A 342 -7.23 -0.41 15.42
C ILE A 342 -6.89 -1.70 16.13
N ASN A 343 -7.11 -2.78 15.42
CA ASN A 343 -6.74 -4.10 15.88
C ASN A 343 -5.24 -4.32 15.81
N ASN A 344 -4.66 -4.65 16.96
CA ASN A 344 -3.28 -5.08 17.09
C ASN A 344 -3.25 -6.54 17.51
N ASN A 345 -2.42 -7.33 16.87
CA ASN A 345 -2.18 -8.71 17.21
C ASN A 345 -0.71 -9.09 17.00
N TYR A 346 -0.32 -10.23 17.52
CA TYR A 346 1.06 -10.70 17.45
C TYR A 346 1.61 -10.78 16.02
N ARG A 347 0.79 -11.21 15.05
CA ARG A 347 1.19 -11.26 13.63
C ARG A 347 1.52 -9.86 13.09
N LYS A 348 0.68 -8.87 13.37
CA LYS A 348 0.90 -7.48 12.92
C LYS A 348 2.20 -6.93 13.49
N ILE A 349 2.41 -7.10 14.79
CA ILE A 349 3.59 -6.61 15.49
C ILE A 349 4.88 -7.28 14.97
N THR A 350 4.88 -8.61 14.77
CA THR A 350 6.04 -9.35 14.24
C THR A 350 6.29 -9.10 12.75
N GLN A 351 5.30 -8.65 11.99
CA GLN A 351 5.50 -8.19 10.62
C GLN A 351 6.20 -6.83 10.58
N GLU A 352 5.90 -5.94 11.52
CA GLU A 352 6.54 -4.62 11.68
C GLU A 352 7.94 -4.78 12.27
N ASN A 353 8.05 -5.41 13.43
CA ASN A 353 9.32 -5.73 14.07
C ASN A 353 9.44 -7.24 14.33
N PRO A 354 10.18 -7.97 13.51
CA PRO A 354 10.32 -9.42 13.67
C PRO A 354 11.22 -9.84 14.83
N PHE A 355 11.83 -8.90 15.52
CA PHE A 355 12.72 -9.13 16.66
C PHE A 355 12.03 -8.94 18.01
N VAL A 356 10.70 -8.89 18.03
CA VAL A 356 9.95 -8.84 19.29
C VAL A 356 10.06 -10.16 20.05
N ARG A 357 9.90 -10.07 21.37
CA ARG A 357 9.86 -11.22 22.26
C ARG A 357 8.76 -12.19 21.83
N PRO A 358 9.05 -13.49 21.74
CA PRO A 358 8.05 -14.50 21.45
C PRO A 358 6.88 -14.46 22.43
N GLY A 359 5.66 -14.70 21.92
CA GLY A 359 4.45 -14.73 22.74
C GLY A 359 3.97 -13.37 23.26
N LEU A 360 4.50 -12.25 22.76
CA LEU A 360 4.08 -10.92 23.19
C LEU A 360 2.59 -10.70 22.93
N ILE A 361 1.84 -10.45 24.01
CA ILE A 361 0.43 -10.02 23.93
C ILE A 361 0.41 -8.51 23.75
N VAL A 362 -0.44 -8.03 22.86
CA VAL A 362 -0.56 -6.62 22.51
C VAL A 362 -2.00 -6.16 22.60
N GLU A 363 -2.18 -4.91 22.99
CA GLU A 363 -3.48 -4.27 23.14
C GLU A 363 -3.88 -3.51 21.87
N ASN A 364 -5.19 -3.34 21.69
CA ASN A 364 -5.74 -2.57 20.59
C ASN A 364 -5.55 -1.07 20.80
N THR A 365 -5.28 -0.36 19.74
CA THR A 365 -5.13 1.11 19.71
C THR A 365 -6.47 1.75 19.39
N ASN A 366 -6.76 2.88 20.00
CA ASN A 366 -7.95 3.68 19.75
C ASN A 366 -7.58 5.00 19.08
N GLU A 367 -7.84 5.16 17.79
CA GLU A 367 -7.76 6.45 17.10
C GLU A 367 -9.06 7.22 17.34
N PHE A 368 -9.09 8.03 18.42
CA PHE A 368 -10.28 8.74 18.84
C PHE A 368 -10.75 9.76 17.82
N ILE A 369 -9.83 10.47 17.18
CA ILE A 369 -10.11 11.41 16.10
C ILE A 369 -8.95 11.46 15.12
N ASN A 370 -9.29 11.56 13.84
CA ASN A 370 -8.38 11.78 12.73
C ASN A 370 -8.94 12.89 11.84
N LEU A 371 -8.36 14.07 11.99
CA LEU A 371 -8.67 15.21 11.12
C LEU A 371 -7.62 15.25 10.02
N SER A 372 -8.04 15.25 8.78
CA SER A 372 -7.12 15.35 7.66
C SER A 372 -7.60 16.38 6.64
N GLY A 373 -6.66 17.04 6.00
CA GLY A 373 -6.95 17.96 4.92
C GLY A 373 -5.79 17.99 3.94
N GLY A 374 -6.10 18.28 2.69
CA GLY A 374 -5.08 18.29 1.67
C GLY A 374 -5.53 18.91 0.37
N VAL A 375 -4.61 18.93 -0.56
CA VAL A 375 -4.81 19.39 -1.92
C VAL A 375 -4.16 18.41 -2.87
N ARG A 376 -4.88 17.99 -3.87
CA ARG A 376 -4.38 17.10 -4.93
C ARG A 376 -4.72 17.67 -6.31
N GLY A 377 -3.91 17.28 -7.29
CA GLY A 377 -4.18 17.69 -8.67
C GLY A 377 -3.01 17.41 -9.61
N ASN A 378 -3.10 17.97 -10.80
CA ASN A 378 -2.10 17.83 -11.84
C ASN A 378 -1.64 19.22 -12.27
N PHE A 379 -0.36 19.55 -12.11
CA PHE A 379 0.22 20.77 -12.66
C PHE A 379 0.23 20.76 -14.20
N THR A 380 0.43 19.56 -14.76
CA THR A 380 0.36 19.28 -16.20
C THR A 380 -0.20 17.88 -16.40
N GLU A 381 -0.48 17.48 -17.63
CA GLU A 381 -0.94 16.11 -17.97
C GLU A 381 0.01 14.99 -17.46
N ASN A 382 1.27 15.35 -17.20
CA ASN A 382 2.32 14.43 -16.83
C ASN A 382 2.80 14.59 -15.39
N LEU A 383 2.41 15.63 -14.66
CA LEU A 383 2.90 15.96 -13.33
C LEU A 383 1.73 16.09 -12.36
N SER A 384 1.58 15.09 -11.49
CA SER A 384 0.58 15.06 -10.42
C SER A 384 1.20 15.29 -9.05
N TYR A 385 0.41 15.86 -8.15
CA TYR A 385 0.79 16.10 -6.77
C TYR A 385 -0.33 15.78 -5.80
N ASN A 386 0.04 15.45 -4.56
CA ASN A 386 -0.87 15.30 -3.44
C ASN A 386 -0.14 15.74 -2.16
N ILE A 387 -0.68 16.73 -1.47
CA ILE A 387 -0.16 17.20 -0.18
C ILE A 387 -1.28 17.03 0.84
N LYS A 388 -1.01 16.27 1.90
CA LYS A 388 -1.97 15.95 2.96
C LYS A 388 -1.36 16.25 4.32
N ALA A 389 -2.07 17.01 5.13
CA ALA A 389 -1.80 17.15 6.56
C ALA A 389 -2.85 16.39 7.36
N SER A 390 -2.47 15.80 8.49
CA SER A 390 -3.43 15.19 9.42
C SER A 390 -3.03 15.42 10.88
N TYR A 391 -4.05 15.52 11.72
CA TYR A 391 -3.96 15.58 13.16
C TYR A 391 -4.75 14.42 13.76
N ARG A 392 -4.12 13.64 14.63
CA ARG A 392 -4.71 12.44 15.22
C ARG A 392 -4.55 12.46 16.74
N VAL A 393 -5.60 12.08 17.43
CA VAL A 393 -5.58 11.77 18.86
C VAL A 393 -5.73 10.28 19.02
N ILE A 394 -4.73 9.64 19.60
CA ILE A 394 -4.60 8.20 19.64
C ILE A 394 -4.38 7.77 21.08
N ASP A 395 -5.28 6.97 21.63
CA ASP A 395 -5.11 6.34 22.93
C ASP A 395 -4.47 4.97 22.71
N ASN A 396 -3.59 4.59 23.62
CA ASN A 396 -2.91 3.31 23.65
C ASN A 396 -2.11 3.04 22.36
N ALA A 397 -1.35 4.06 21.90
CA ALA A 397 -0.40 3.88 20.80
C ALA A 397 0.81 3.08 21.29
N TYR A 398 1.25 2.06 20.53
CA TYR A 398 2.39 1.25 20.93
C TYR A 398 3.70 1.74 20.30
N PHE A 399 4.78 1.61 21.03
CA PHE A 399 6.15 1.90 20.62
C PHE A 399 7.08 0.75 21.02
N PHE A 400 8.03 0.41 20.16
CA PHE A 400 8.97 -0.67 20.44
C PHE A 400 10.11 -0.20 21.34
N THR A 401 10.38 -0.96 22.41
CA THR A 401 11.52 -0.75 23.30
C THR A 401 12.30 -2.04 23.47
N ASN A 402 13.58 -1.98 23.79
CA ASN A 402 14.34 -3.19 24.07
C ASN A 402 13.82 -3.90 25.33
N ASP A 403 13.79 -5.22 25.30
CA ASP A 403 13.34 -6.05 26.42
C ASP A 403 14.45 -6.18 27.47
N SER A 404 14.27 -5.54 28.62
CA SER A 404 15.21 -5.61 29.74
C SER A 404 15.25 -6.97 30.46
N THR A 405 14.29 -7.84 30.21
CA THR A 405 14.27 -9.18 30.81
C THR A 405 15.09 -10.20 30.06
N ASN A 406 15.46 -9.89 28.81
CA ASN A 406 16.34 -10.72 27.99
C ASN A 406 17.82 -10.39 28.28
N ILE A 407 18.62 -11.41 28.60
CA ILE A 407 20.04 -11.27 28.93
C ILE A 407 20.84 -10.55 27.84
N THR A 408 20.47 -10.74 26.57
CA THR A 408 21.14 -10.12 25.42
C THR A 408 20.55 -8.77 25.02
N GLU A 409 19.41 -8.39 25.60
CA GLU A 409 18.63 -7.18 25.30
C GLU A 409 18.37 -6.96 23.79
N ASN A 410 18.42 -8.03 23.01
CA ASN A 410 18.28 -8.02 21.56
C ASN A 410 16.85 -8.33 21.08
N GLN A 411 15.90 -8.46 22.00
CA GLN A 411 14.48 -8.58 21.70
C GLN A 411 13.74 -7.29 22.03
N PHE A 412 12.53 -7.15 21.52
CA PHE A 412 11.71 -5.98 21.74
C PHE A 412 10.38 -6.35 22.40
N ILE A 413 9.91 -5.44 23.22
CA ILE A 413 8.55 -5.38 23.75
C ILE A 413 7.87 -4.11 23.25
N VAL A 414 6.61 -3.92 23.61
CA VAL A 414 5.88 -2.68 23.32
C VAL A 414 5.60 -1.93 24.60
N GLU A 415 5.72 -0.61 24.50
CA GLU A 415 5.35 0.37 25.50
C GLU A 415 4.20 1.21 24.96
N TYR A 416 3.20 1.54 25.75
CA TYR A 416 1.99 2.24 25.31
C TYR A 416 1.95 3.66 25.83
N ASP A 417 1.41 4.56 25.00
CA ASP A 417 1.19 5.96 25.37
C ASP A 417 -0.06 6.52 24.68
N ASP A 418 -0.65 7.52 25.29
CA ASP A 418 -1.71 8.33 24.70
C ASP A 418 -1.05 9.54 24.02
N ILE A 419 -1.33 9.73 22.74
CA ILE A 419 -0.56 10.67 21.91
C ILE A 419 -1.44 11.57 21.06
N GLU A 420 -0.92 12.77 20.79
CA GLU A 420 -1.35 13.57 19.64
C GLU A 420 -0.29 13.46 18.55
N ARG A 421 -0.72 13.15 17.33
CA ARG A 421 0.20 12.97 16.20
C ARG A 421 -0.16 13.90 15.05
N TYR A 422 0.86 14.53 14.51
CA TYR A 422 0.78 15.42 13.35
C TYR A 422 1.53 14.79 12.19
N ASP A 423 0.88 14.61 11.05
CA ASP A 423 1.54 14.07 9.86
C ASP A 423 1.41 15.06 8.72
N LEU A 424 2.51 15.23 7.96
CA LEU A 424 2.52 15.91 6.68
C LEU A 424 3.07 14.94 5.63
N ASN A 425 2.27 14.67 4.61
CA ASN A 425 2.66 13.83 3.48
C ASN A 425 2.61 14.64 2.20
N ALA A 426 3.68 14.60 1.42
CA ALA A 426 3.77 15.25 0.13
C ALA A 426 4.23 14.26 -0.93
N GLU A 427 3.45 14.09 -1.98
CA GLU A 427 3.73 13.19 -3.09
C GLU A 427 3.76 13.98 -4.40
N LEU A 428 4.79 13.74 -5.21
CA LEU A 428 4.95 14.29 -6.54
C LEU A 428 5.27 13.16 -7.51
N THR A 429 4.44 12.97 -8.53
CA THR A 429 4.66 11.96 -9.56
C THR A 429 4.76 12.62 -10.92
N TRP A 430 5.86 12.37 -11.63
CA TRP A 430 6.08 12.86 -12.97
C TRP A 430 6.24 11.71 -13.97
N LYS A 431 5.32 11.64 -14.94
CA LYS A 431 5.33 10.66 -16.04
C LYS A 431 5.63 11.38 -17.34
N LYS A 432 6.92 11.66 -17.62
CA LYS A 432 7.32 12.34 -18.86
C LYS A 432 6.84 11.62 -20.12
N SER A 433 6.77 10.29 -20.07
CA SER A 433 6.26 9.43 -21.13
C SER A 433 6.05 8.02 -20.56
N GLN A 434 5.58 7.09 -21.38
CA GLN A 434 5.57 5.66 -21.02
C GLN A 434 6.98 5.07 -20.74
N LYS A 435 8.04 5.86 -20.99
CA LYS A 435 9.43 5.42 -20.86
C LYS A 435 10.08 5.87 -19.56
N LEU A 436 9.63 6.99 -18.98
CA LEU A 436 10.29 7.59 -17.84
C LEU A 436 9.26 8.09 -16.83
N GLN A 437 9.36 7.59 -15.63
CA GLN A 437 8.54 7.98 -14.49
C GLN A 437 9.43 8.28 -13.29
N PHE A 438 9.10 9.35 -12.56
CA PHE A 438 9.67 9.71 -11.26
C PHE A 438 8.55 9.78 -10.24
N ALA A 439 8.85 9.37 -9.02
CA ALA A 439 8.00 9.56 -7.85
C ALA A 439 8.86 10.07 -6.69
N LEU A 440 8.38 11.10 -6.02
CA LEU A 440 8.98 11.65 -4.81
C LEU A 440 7.91 11.65 -3.72
N LEU A 441 8.19 11.00 -2.60
CA LEU A 441 7.34 10.96 -1.43
C LEU A 441 8.12 11.50 -0.23
N GLY A 442 7.59 12.55 0.40
CA GLY A 442 8.08 13.09 1.66
C GLY A 442 7.04 12.87 2.76
N LYS A 443 7.47 12.44 3.93
CA LYS A 443 6.64 12.30 5.13
C LYS A 443 7.33 13.00 6.30
N TYR A 444 6.53 13.69 7.10
CA TYR A 444 6.95 14.26 8.37
C TYR A 444 5.99 13.84 9.46
N HIS A 445 6.51 13.50 10.63
CA HIS A 445 5.76 13.03 11.79
C HIS A 445 6.15 13.85 13.01
N GLY A 446 5.19 14.51 13.63
CA GLY A 446 5.35 15.17 14.92
C GLY A 446 4.50 14.46 15.97
N PHE A 447 4.98 14.43 17.21
CA PHE A 447 4.33 13.76 18.32
C PHE A 447 4.27 14.69 19.53
N LYS A 448 3.13 14.68 20.23
CA LYS A 448 3.03 15.11 21.60
C LYS A 448 2.69 13.86 22.41
N LEU A 449 3.58 13.47 23.28
CA LEU A 449 3.56 12.25 24.08
C LEU A 449 3.10 12.60 25.49
N ASP A 450 2.41 11.67 26.18
CA ASP A 450 1.91 11.89 27.56
C ASP A 450 2.89 11.36 28.61
N LYS A 451 3.37 10.11 28.45
CA LYS A 451 4.18 9.40 29.46
C LYS A 451 5.59 9.10 29.03
N ILE A 452 5.78 8.78 27.73
CA ILE A 452 7.08 8.40 27.19
C ILE A 452 7.85 9.65 26.70
N GLU A 453 9.19 9.59 26.77
CA GLU A 453 10.06 10.72 26.42
C GLU A 453 10.20 10.93 24.91
N TYR A 454 10.22 9.85 24.14
CA TYR A 454 10.38 9.85 22.68
C TYR A 454 9.42 8.85 22.03
N ALA A 455 9.02 9.11 20.78
CA ALA A 455 8.37 8.12 19.92
C ALA A 455 9.41 7.07 19.47
N TRP A 456 9.61 6.04 20.30
CA TRP A 456 10.70 5.09 20.15
C TRP A 456 10.70 4.44 18.77
N HIS A 457 11.86 4.42 18.10
CA HIS A 457 12.13 3.88 16.76
C HIS A 457 11.34 4.54 15.62
N VAL A 458 10.52 5.56 15.88
CA VAL A 458 9.78 6.29 14.85
C VAL A 458 10.62 7.48 14.36
N PRO A 459 10.87 7.63 13.06
CA PRO A 459 11.59 8.78 12.52
C PRO A 459 10.69 10.01 12.46
N GLU A 460 11.27 11.20 12.57
CA GLU A 460 10.53 12.44 12.34
C GLU A 460 10.21 12.67 10.86
N TYR A 461 11.08 12.21 9.96
CA TYR A 461 10.85 12.35 8.51
C TYR A 461 11.34 11.14 7.72
N GLU A 462 10.70 10.94 6.57
CA GLU A 462 11.09 9.97 5.56
C GLU A 462 10.99 10.60 4.17
N VAL A 463 11.98 10.34 3.31
CA VAL A 463 11.96 10.76 1.91
C VAL A 463 12.26 9.55 1.05
N ILE A 464 11.40 9.30 0.07
CA ILE A 464 11.54 8.22 -0.90
C ILE A 464 11.53 8.84 -2.29
N PHE A 465 12.55 8.56 -3.07
CA PHE A 465 12.62 8.90 -4.47
C PHE A 465 12.76 7.63 -5.30
N SER A 466 11.87 7.44 -6.25
CA SER A 466 11.88 6.29 -7.15
C SER A 466 11.82 6.73 -8.60
N THR A 467 12.58 6.07 -9.46
CA THR A 467 12.50 6.29 -10.90
C THR A 467 12.53 4.97 -11.65
N ASN A 468 11.73 4.90 -12.69
CA ASN A 468 11.72 3.80 -13.65
C ASN A 468 11.97 4.36 -15.05
N TYR A 469 12.98 3.82 -15.72
CA TYR A 469 13.32 4.17 -17.10
C TYR A 469 13.30 2.95 -18.01
N ASN A 470 12.39 2.96 -18.98
CA ASN A 470 12.22 1.89 -19.96
C ASN A 470 12.75 2.33 -21.33
N LEU A 471 14.00 1.97 -21.64
CA LEU A 471 14.63 2.29 -22.91
C LEU A 471 14.24 1.27 -23.98
N LYS A 472 13.39 1.70 -24.94
CA LYS A 472 12.97 0.92 -26.12
C LYS A 472 12.41 -0.47 -25.77
N LYS A 473 11.82 -0.66 -24.58
CA LYS A 473 11.34 -1.96 -24.07
C LYS A 473 12.43 -3.04 -23.95
N LYS A 474 13.71 -2.67 -24.08
CA LYS A 474 14.87 -3.57 -24.02
C LYS A 474 15.67 -3.44 -22.74
N ILE A 475 15.85 -2.23 -22.25
CA ILE A 475 16.57 -1.96 -21.02
C ILE A 475 15.62 -1.28 -20.06
N ILE A 476 15.44 -1.85 -18.88
CA ILE A 476 14.68 -1.25 -17.80
C ILE A 476 15.67 -0.93 -16.70
N VAL A 477 15.64 0.29 -16.25
CA VAL A 477 16.46 0.79 -15.13
C VAL A 477 15.53 1.27 -14.04
N ASP A 478 15.68 0.71 -12.85
CA ASP A 478 15.01 1.12 -11.62
C ASP A 478 16.04 1.73 -10.69
N PHE A 479 15.77 2.91 -10.16
CA PHE A 479 16.61 3.53 -9.15
C PHE A 479 15.72 4.01 -8.02
N ASP A 480 16.08 3.62 -6.79
CA ASP A 480 15.40 4.00 -5.57
C ASP A 480 16.40 4.62 -4.59
N MET A 481 15.98 5.71 -3.95
CA MET A 481 16.69 6.35 -2.86
C MET A 481 15.74 6.49 -1.68
N PHE A 482 16.21 6.12 -0.52
CA PHE A 482 15.46 6.17 0.73
C PHE A 482 16.26 6.88 1.82
N VAL A 483 15.63 7.86 2.44
CA VAL A 483 16.17 8.60 3.59
C VAL A 483 15.18 8.49 4.74
N LYS A 484 15.64 8.11 5.90
CA LYS A 484 14.86 8.07 7.14
C LYS A 484 15.62 8.86 8.21
N GLY A 485 14.93 9.80 8.84
CA GLY A 485 15.50 10.65 9.88
C GLY A 485 16.03 9.88 11.09
N GLN A 486 16.75 10.58 11.94
CA GLN A 486 17.23 10.07 13.20
C GLN A 486 16.05 9.53 14.04
N ARG A 487 16.31 8.48 14.80
CA ARG A 487 15.36 7.84 15.70
C ARG A 487 15.99 7.69 17.08
N TYR A 488 15.14 7.44 18.07
CA TYR A 488 15.57 7.19 19.44
C TYR A 488 15.13 5.80 19.86
N ALA A 489 15.99 5.11 20.61
CA ALA A 489 15.69 3.81 21.20
C ALA A 489 15.88 3.87 22.71
N LYS A 490 15.08 3.11 23.43
CA LYS A 490 15.18 2.92 24.87
C LYS A 490 15.92 1.61 25.12
N ALA A 491 17.13 1.68 25.64
CA ALA A 491 17.90 0.52 26.05
C ALA A 491 18.10 0.50 27.55
N TYR A 492 18.19 -0.66 28.14
CA TYR A 492 18.30 -0.80 29.59
C TYR A 492 19.72 -1.24 29.97
N TYR A 493 20.20 -0.72 31.11
CA TYR A 493 21.45 -1.15 31.74
C TYR A 493 21.14 -1.67 33.12
N THR A 494 21.46 -2.93 33.36
CA THR A 494 21.31 -3.54 34.68
C THR A 494 22.66 -3.54 35.39
N THR A 495 22.81 -2.70 36.42
CA THR A 495 24.00 -2.68 37.28
C THR A 495 23.59 -3.17 38.66
N GLY A 496 23.81 -4.45 38.95
CA GLY A 496 23.36 -5.07 40.19
C GLY A 496 21.83 -5.16 40.29
N THR A 497 21.24 -4.57 41.34
CA THR A 497 19.78 -4.56 41.58
C THR A 497 19.06 -3.38 40.95
N PHE A 498 19.78 -2.45 40.33
CA PHE A 498 19.20 -1.25 39.70
C PHE A 498 19.17 -1.38 38.18
N SER A 499 17.98 -1.29 37.60
CA SER A 499 17.78 -1.15 36.16
C SER A 499 17.60 0.35 35.84
N ARG A 500 18.47 0.88 34.98
CA ARG A 500 18.37 2.24 34.44
C ARG A 500 18.30 2.16 32.93
N TYR A 501 17.47 2.98 32.29
CA TYR A 501 17.47 3.06 30.83
C TYR A 501 18.36 4.21 30.33
N GLU A 502 18.86 4.07 29.12
CA GLU A 502 19.56 5.10 28.37
C GLU A 502 18.85 5.32 27.02
N VAL A 503 18.86 6.56 26.57
CA VAL A 503 18.34 6.95 25.25
C VAL A 503 19.45 6.82 24.22
N ILE A 504 19.31 5.85 23.35
CA ILE A 504 20.27 5.62 22.25
C ILE A 504 19.77 6.34 21.00
N LYS A 505 20.65 7.15 20.40
CA LYS A 505 20.39 7.77 19.11
C LYS A 505 20.73 6.81 17.98
N ILE A 506 19.73 6.40 17.22
CA ILE A 506 19.89 5.64 15.99
C ILE A 506 20.10 6.65 14.85
N PRO A 507 21.25 6.62 14.15
CA PRO A 507 21.58 7.59 13.12
C PRO A 507 20.62 7.52 11.93
N GLU A 508 20.63 8.55 11.11
CA GLU A 508 19.87 8.60 9.87
C GLU A 508 20.19 7.41 8.97
N THR A 509 19.14 6.82 8.42
CA THR A 509 19.25 5.77 7.41
C THR A 509 19.26 6.43 6.03
N PHE A 510 20.26 6.11 5.23
CA PHE A 510 20.32 6.51 3.83
C PHE A 510 20.66 5.28 2.99
N ASP A 511 19.80 4.94 2.05
CA ASP A 511 19.97 3.78 1.17
C ASP A 511 19.69 4.16 -0.28
N MET A 512 20.47 3.58 -1.19
CA MET A 512 20.30 3.73 -2.63
C MET A 512 20.38 2.35 -3.28
N SER A 513 19.45 2.10 -4.19
CA SER A 513 19.37 0.85 -4.93
C SER A 513 19.26 1.10 -6.42
N LEU A 514 19.89 0.26 -7.23
CA LEU A 514 19.87 0.30 -8.68
C LEU A 514 19.55 -1.09 -9.23
N GLY A 515 18.50 -1.18 -10.02
CA GLY A 515 18.12 -2.35 -10.79
C GLY A 515 18.32 -2.10 -12.28
N LEU A 516 18.82 -3.10 -12.99
CA LEU A 516 18.94 -3.10 -14.44
C LEU A 516 18.43 -4.44 -14.97
N GLU A 517 17.43 -4.42 -15.85
CA GLU A 517 16.96 -5.58 -16.60
C GLU A 517 17.25 -5.37 -18.09
N TYR A 518 17.90 -6.34 -18.69
CA TYR A 518 18.13 -6.41 -20.13
C TYR A 518 17.26 -7.51 -20.76
N ARG A 519 16.32 -7.13 -21.61
CA ARG A 519 15.45 -8.03 -22.35
C ARG A 519 16.12 -8.48 -23.63
N TYR A 520 16.77 -9.65 -23.59
CA TYR A 520 17.41 -10.24 -24.75
C TYR A 520 16.39 -10.61 -25.84
N THR A 521 15.31 -11.28 -25.43
CA THR A 521 14.14 -11.57 -26.28
C THR A 521 12.84 -11.11 -25.60
N SER A 522 11.70 -11.35 -26.23
CA SER A 522 10.39 -11.13 -25.59
C SER A 522 10.09 -12.08 -24.43
N VAL A 523 10.85 -13.16 -24.28
CA VAL A 523 10.66 -14.20 -23.26
C VAL A 523 11.82 -14.31 -22.29
N LEU A 524 13.02 -13.90 -22.66
CA LEU A 524 14.23 -14.05 -21.85
C LEU A 524 14.85 -12.69 -21.52
N SER A 525 15.04 -12.44 -20.23
CA SER A 525 15.73 -11.27 -19.70
C SER A 525 16.84 -11.69 -18.73
N ALA A 526 17.86 -10.86 -18.61
CA ALA A 526 18.84 -10.93 -17.54
C ALA A 526 18.72 -9.67 -16.67
N PHE A 527 18.98 -9.78 -15.38
CA PHE A 527 18.96 -8.63 -14.49
C PHE A 527 20.16 -8.61 -13.56
N ILE A 528 20.48 -7.41 -13.12
CA ILE A 528 21.37 -7.14 -12.00
C ILE A 528 20.70 -6.13 -11.05
N ARG A 529 20.80 -6.36 -9.75
CA ARG A 529 20.33 -5.45 -8.69
C ARG A 529 21.45 -5.18 -7.72
N VAL A 530 21.62 -3.93 -7.38
CA VAL A 530 22.61 -3.46 -6.40
C VAL A 530 21.84 -2.66 -5.36
N ASN A 531 21.82 -3.14 -4.12
CA ASN A 531 21.21 -2.46 -2.98
C ASN A 531 22.29 -1.98 -2.04
N ASN A 532 21.98 -0.93 -1.27
CA ASN A 532 22.91 -0.25 -0.39
C ASN A 532 24.25 0.08 -1.12
N ILE A 533 24.11 0.83 -2.23
CA ILE A 533 25.24 1.17 -3.12
C ILE A 533 26.39 1.85 -2.36
N LEU A 534 26.07 2.62 -1.33
CA LEU A 534 27.04 3.33 -0.50
C LEU A 534 27.70 2.44 0.57
N ALA A 535 27.31 1.18 0.65
CA ALA A 535 27.80 0.21 1.65
C ALA A 535 27.68 0.70 3.10
N ARG A 536 26.70 1.57 3.41
CA ARG A 536 26.50 2.12 4.75
C ARG A 536 25.94 1.07 5.69
N LYS A 537 26.35 1.09 6.95
CA LYS A 537 25.69 0.35 8.03
C LYS A 537 24.45 1.14 8.44
N ASN A 538 23.30 0.75 7.96
CA ASN A 538 22.02 1.30 8.37
C ASN A 538 21.44 0.43 9.48
N TYR A 539 20.83 1.02 10.50
CA TYR A 539 20.21 0.27 11.58
C TYR A 539 18.69 0.21 11.33
N LEU A 540 18.13 -0.98 11.19
CA LEU A 540 16.67 -1.17 11.10
C LEU A 540 16.02 -0.90 12.46
N TRP A 541 16.60 -1.52 13.49
CA TRP A 541 16.21 -1.42 14.89
C TRP A 541 17.49 -1.21 15.72
N ASN A 542 17.35 -0.80 16.96
CA ASN A 542 18.49 -0.73 17.87
C ASN A 542 19.20 -2.08 17.92
N TYR A 543 20.53 -2.09 17.79
CA TYR A 543 21.41 -3.25 17.69
C TYR A 543 21.29 -4.10 16.41
N TYR A 544 20.44 -3.73 15.43
CA TYR A 544 20.21 -4.49 14.21
C TYR A 544 20.69 -3.75 12.95
N PRO A 545 22.00 -3.74 12.69
CA PRO A 545 22.53 -3.15 11.46
C PRO A 545 22.20 -4.01 10.24
N THR A 546 22.07 -3.35 9.08
CA THR A 546 21.92 -4.01 7.79
C THR A 546 23.27 -4.46 7.23
N GLU A 547 23.21 -5.35 6.24
CA GLU A 547 24.37 -5.68 5.43
C GLU A 547 24.86 -4.45 4.66
N GLY A 548 26.13 -4.49 4.24
CA GLY A 548 26.71 -3.51 3.33
C GLY A 548 26.19 -3.65 1.90
N LEU A 549 27.07 -3.42 0.93
CA LEU A 549 26.75 -3.53 -0.49
C LEU A 549 26.18 -4.93 -0.83
N ASN A 550 24.97 -4.96 -1.39
CA ASN A 550 24.29 -6.20 -1.77
C ASN A 550 24.09 -6.23 -3.30
N VAL A 551 24.72 -7.19 -3.97
CA VAL A 551 24.65 -7.35 -5.42
C VAL A 551 24.01 -8.70 -5.75
N MET A 552 23.04 -8.70 -6.64
CA MET A 552 22.35 -9.90 -7.11
C MET A 552 22.23 -9.84 -8.64
N GLY A 553 22.49 -10.94 -9.30
CA GLY A 553 22.24 -11.11 -10.75
C GLY A 553 21.37 -12.34 -11.00
N GLY A 554 20.71 -12.36 -12.14
CA GLY A 554 19.85 -13.48 -12.46
C GLY A 554 19.24 -13.40 -13.85
N VAL A 555 18.37 -14.39 -14.12
CA VAL A 555 17.64 -14.53 -15.36
C VAL A 555 16.14 -14.62 -15.12
N ILE A 556 15.38 -14.13 -16.08
CA ILE A 556 13.92 -14.13 -16.09
C ILE A 556 13.47 -14.80 -17.38
N TYR A 557 12.57 -15.76 -17.26
CA TYR A 557 11.97 -16.45 -18.39
C TYR A 557 10.45 -16.36 -18.35
N SER A 558 9.85 -15.74 -19.37
CA SER A 558 8.39 -15.58 -19.52
C SER A 558 7.89 -16.49 -20.67
N PHE A 559 6.87 -17.32 -20.45
CA PHE A 559 6.43 -18.34 -21.42
C PHE A 559 4.92 -18.56 -21.44
#